data_785ab13bd0587ef991a54713b730d8e2
#
_entry.id   785ab13bd0587ef991a54713b730d8e2
#
_cell.length_a   1.000
_cell.length_b   1.000
_cell.length_c   1.000
_cell.angle_alpha   90.00
_cell.angle_beta   90.00
_cell.angle_gamma   90.00
#
_symmetry.space_group_name_H-M   'P 1'
#
loop_
_entity.id
_entity.type
_entity.pdbx_description
1 polymer ?
#
loop_
_entity_poly.entity_id
_entity_poly.type
_entity_poly.pdbx_seq_one_letter_code
_entity_poly.pdbx_strand_id
1 'polypeptide(L)'
;MANSHNGNPFFTSMSQYVQFLDMFGAEHSFQTFDDKVYNKKIIKQLHGTIREHFFTLAQLNKKGAGVFFTVNETDLLGRTARHITKVRAVFIDLDGTPLPTKFELQPHLIVNTSPNKYHCYWLVSDMPLESFTLYQQALAKKYQSDEKVKDLPRIMRIAGFWHNKKNPYPVKIVSLHKAKPYTKNEIKTKLSLQRPQKNIINYTAGKSTWTGNGTYGASEGDRHEKLVRMLVAIRLRGESYEYAKQEALQFASACSPPERESEVMFQL
;
A
#
# COMPACT_ATOMS: atom_id res chain seq x y z
N MET A 1 35.78 -7.57 35.28
CA MET A 1 34.43 -7.26 35.79
C MET A 1 33.58 -6.99 34.61
N ALA A 2 32.73 -7.94 34.23
CA ALA A 2 31.86 -7.81 33.06
C ALA A 2 30.58 -7.08 33.44
N ASN A 3 30.36 -5.91 32.87
CA ASN A 3 29.11 -5.18 32.99
C ASN A 3 28.02 -5.92 32.21
N SER A 4 27.20 -6.68 32.92
CA SER A 4 25.95 -7.23 32.39
C SER A 4 24.96 -6.07 32.19
N HIS A 5 24.87 -5.56 30.99
CA HIS A 5 23.74 -4.72 30.59
C HIS A 5 22.50 -5.63 30.52
N ASN A 6 21.73 -5.64 31.59
CA ASN A 6 20.34 -6.08 31.59
C ASN A 6 19.53 -5.10 30.70
N GLY A 7 19.72 -5.20 29.38
CA GLY A 7 18.97 -4.45 28.40
C GLY A 7 17.52 -4.95 28.42
N ASN A 8 16.60 -4.10 28.88
CA ASN A 8 15.18 -4.32 28.72
C ASN A 8 14.92 -4.64 27.23
N PRO A 9 14.45 -5.84 26.85
CA PRO A 9 14.33 -6.25 25.45
C PRO A 9 13.34 -5.41 24.65
N PHE A 10 12.65 -4.46 25.28
CA PHE A 10 11.69 -3.55 24.65
C PHE A 10 12.28 -2.19 24.24
N PHE A 11 13.54 -1.91 24.56
CA PHE A 11 14.25 -0.72 24.04
C PHE A 11 15.14 -1.13 22.88
N THR A 12 14.57 -1.22 21.70
CA THR A 12 15.36 -1.14 20.46
C THR A 12 16.02 0.25 20.40
N SER A 13 17.30 0.29 20.00
CA SER A 13 18.07 1.52 20.04
C SER A 13 17.36 2.62 19.25
N MET A 14 17.19 3.79 19.87
CA MET A 14 16.64 5.01 19.28
C MET A 14 17.21 5.33 17.88
N SER A 15 18.39 4.80 17.56
CA SER A 15 19.05 4.95 16.28
C SER A 15 18.33 4.30 15.10
N GLN A 16 17.65 3.15 15.25
CA GLN A 16 17.11 2.41 14.09
C GLN A 16 15.86 3.06 13.50
N TYR A 17 14.88 3.46 14.30
CA TYR A 17 13.67 4.10 13.76
C TYR A 17 13.96 5.52 13.24
N VAL A 18 14.91 6.25 13.86
CA VAL A 18 15.35 7.54 13.33
C VAL A 18 16.04 7.34 11.98
N GLN A 19 17.05 6.45 11.90
CA GLN A 19 17.73 6.13 10.63
C GLN A 19 16.76 5.65 9.55
N PHE A 20 15.76 4.86 9.94
CA PHE A 20 14.73 4.36 9.03
C PHE A 20 13.89 5.52 8.48
N LEU A 21 13.30 6.34 9.36
CA LEU A 21 12.36 7.38 8.96
C LEU A 21 13.04 8.56 8.26
N ASP A 22 14.26 8.92 8.65
CA ASP A 22 15.05 9.99 8.01
C ASP A 22 15.28 9.71 6.51
N MET A 23 15.27 8.44 6.10
CA MET A 23 15.34 8.08 4.67
C MET A 23 14.12 8.55 3.88
N PHE A 24 12.97 8.71 4.53
CA PHE A 24 11.69 9.07 3.89
C PHE A 24 11.29 10.54 4.14
N GLY A 25 12.04 11.28 4.97
CA GLY A 25 11.76 12.69 5.31
C GLY A 25 11.49 12.90 6.80
N ALA A 26 11.08 14.11 7.18
CA ALA A 26 10.94 14.50 8.58
C ALA A 26 9.57 14.14 9.18
N GLU A 27 8.50 14.25 8.39
CA GLU A 27 7.13 14.09 8.86
C GLU A 27 6.44 12.89 8.20
N HIS A 28 5.60 12.22 8.97
CA HIS A 28 4.99 10.95 8.58
C HIS A 28 3.55 10.83 9.09
N SER A 29 2.76 10.03 8.39
CA SER A 29 1.51 9.50 8.92
C SER A 29 1.75 8.11 9.49
N PHE A 30 1.62 7.99 10.81
CA PHE A 30 1.77 6.74 11.54
C PHE A 30 0.42 6.04 11.70
N GLN A 31 0.47 4.72 11.76
CA GLN A 31 -0.68 3.87 12.05
C GLN A 31 -0.27 2.76 12.99
N THR A 32 -1.09 2.50 14.00
CA THR A 32 -0.92 1.31 14.83
C THR A 32 -2.11 0.37 14.64
N PHE A 33 -1.85 -0.93 14.70
CA PHE A 33 -2.86 -1.98 14.73
C PHE A 33 -2.52 -2.99 15.83
N ASP A 34 -3.52 -3.63 16.39
CA ASP A 34 -3.28 -4.77 17.28
C ASP A 34 -2.73 -5.94 16.44
N ASP A 35 -1.57 -6.41 16.81
CA ASP A 35 -0.94 -7.55 16.13
C ASP A 35 -1.48 -8.91 16.61
N LYS A 36 -2.26 -8.96 17.71
CA LYS A 36 -2.73 -10.21 18.35
C LYS A 36 -4.23 -10.39 18.21
N VAL A 37 -4.98 -9.46 18.81
CA VAL A 37 -6.44 -9.51 18.89
C VAL A 37 -6.96 -8.10 18.66
N TYR A 38 -8.09 -7.97 17.97
CA TYR A 38 -8.64 -6.66 17.64
C TYR A 38 -8.99 -5.86 18.91
N ASN A 39 -8.16 -4.87 19.24
CA ASN A 39 -8.35 -3.96 20.36
C ASN A 39 -8.31 -2.50 19.86
N LYS A 40 -9.48 -1.87 19.78
CA LYS A 40 -9.61 -0.46 19.33
C LYS A 40 -8.76 0.52 20.14
N LYS A 41 -8.48 0.25 21.42
CA LYS A 41 -7.75 1.17 22.32
C LYS A 41 -6.31 1.40 21.88
N ILE A 42 -5.70 0.42 21.18
CA ILE A 42 -4.31 0.51 20.72
C ILE A 42 -4.21 0.80 19.21
N ILE A 43 -5.35 1.01 18.53
CA ILE A 43 -5.38 1.44 17.12
C ILE A 43 -5.42 2.96 17.10
N LYS A 44 -4.35 3.57 16.58
CA LYS A 44 -4.19 5.02 16.49
C LYS A 44 -3.65 5.42 15.13
N GLN A 45 -4.09 6.57 14.66
CA GLN A 45 -3.49 7.28 13.53
C GLN A 45 -2.91 8.59 14.07
N LEU A 46 -1.63 8.87 13.76
CA LEU A 46 -0.90 10.03 14.24
C LEU A 46 -0.16 10.66 13.07
N HIS A 47 -0.01 11.98 13.06
CA HIS A 47 0.64 12.71 12.00
C HIS A 47 1.68 13.67 12.58
N GLY A 48 2.85 13.77 11.97
CA GLY A 48 3.94 14.63 12.41
C GLY A 48 5.29 13.90 12.46
N THR A 49 6.17 14.36 13.31
CA THR A 49 7.53 13.81 13.46
C THR A 49 7.56 12.60 14.40
N ILE A 50 8.57 11.76 14.23
CA ILE A 50 8.79 10.64 15.17
C ILE A 50 9.11 11.15 16.58
N ARG A 51 9.75 12.32 16.71
CA ARG A 51 10.09 12.89 18.03
C ARG A 51 8.85 13.23 18.83
N GLU A 52 7.81 13.76 18.20
CA GLU A 52 6.53 14.07 18.85
C GLU A 52 5.79 12.82 19.30
N HIS A 53 5.86 11.74 18.51
CA HIS A 53 5.01 10.57 18.71
C HIS A 53 5.72 9.35 19.30
N PHE A 54 7.04 9.39 19.46
CA PHE A 54 7.82 8.22 19.87
C PHE A 54 7.30 7.55 21.14
N PHE A 55 7.10 8.31 22.21
CA PHE A 55 6.65 7.74 23.49
C PHE A 55 5.28 7.06 23.36
N THR A 56 4.36 7.69 22.64
CA THR A 56 3.03 7.12 22.37
C THR A 56 3.14 5.83 21.57
N LEU A 57 3.91 5.83 20.48
CA LEU A 57 4.12 4.64 19.63
C LEU A 57 4.82 3.52 20.39
N ALA A 58 5.83 3.83 21.20
CA ALA A 58 6.56 2.87 22.01
C ALA A 58 5.65 2.23 23.09
N GLN A 59 4.81 3.02 23.75
CA GLN A 59 3.84 2.49 24.71
C GLN A 59 2.79 1.59 24.05
N LEU A 60 2.29 1.99 22.86
CA LEU A 60 1.34 1.16 22.10
C LEU A 60 1.99 -0.14 21.64
N ASN A 61 3.24 -0.08 21.15
CA ASN A 61 3.98 -1.26 20.75
C ASN A 61 4.23 -2.22 21.92
N LYS A 62 4.57 -1.70 23.11
CA LYS A 62 4.68 -2.50 24.36
C LYS A 62 3.37 -3.19 24.74
N LYS A 63 2.22 -2.56 24.43
CA LYS A 63 0.88 -3.14 24.64
C LYS A 63 0.48 -4.16 23.57
N GLY A 64 1.34 -4.43 22.59
CA GLY A 64 1.09 -5.43 21.54
C GLY A 64 0.72 -4.85 20.18
N ALA A 65 0.69 -3.52 20.02
CA ALA A 65 0.44 -2.92 18.72
C ALA A 65 1.65 -3.11 17.78
N GLY A 66 1.39 -3.40 16.51
CA GLY A 66 2.33 -3.16 15.41
C GLY A 66 2.36 -1.67 15.07
N VAL A 67 3.54 -1.15 14.77
CA VAL A 67 3.76 0.26 14.41
C VAL A 67 4.12 0.38 12.94
N PHE A 68 3.37 1.20 12.22
CA PHE A 68 3.50 1.37 10.77
C PHE A 68 3.56 2.85 10.41
N PHE A 69 4.08 3.16 9.23
CA PHE A 69 4.02 4.47 8.62
C PHE A 69 3.51 4.36 7.18
N THR A 70 2.89 5.42 6.67
CA THR A 70 2.58 5.54 5.24
C THR A 70 3.87 5.81 4.50
N VAL A 71 4.27 4.95 3.56
CA VAL A 71 5.57 5.05 2.86
C VAL A 71 5.64 6.34 2.06
N ASN A 72 4.60 6.63 1.28
CA ASN A 72 4.51 7.85 0.51
C ASN A 72 4.15 9.05 1.39
N GLU A 73 4.50 10.25 0.93
CA GLU A 73 4.21 11.50 1.63
C GLU A 73 2.71 11.75 1.67
N THR A 74 2.25 12.25 2.82
CA THR A 74 0.87 12.65 3.02
C THR A 74 0.81 14.15 3.33
N ASP A 75 -0.39 14.74 3.20
CA ASP A 75 -0.71 16.09 3.66
C ASP A 75 -0.86 16.21 5.19
N LEU A 76 -0.58 15.14 5.93
CA LEU A 76 -0.75 15.02 7.39
C LEU A 76 -2.19 15.15 7.89
N LEU A 77 -3.19 15.22 7.01
CA LEU A 77 -4.62 15.28 7.36
C LEU A 77 -5.28 13.90 7.34
N GLY A 78 -4.61 12.93 6.74
CA GLY A 78 -5.11 11.56 6.66
C GLY A 78 -4.12 10.63 5.95
N ARG A 79 -4.58 9.40 5.65
CA ARG A 79 -3.75 8.41 4.96
C ARG A 79 -4.49 7.62 3.88
N THR A 80 -5.56 8.15 3.32
CA THR A 80 -6.20 7.59 2.13
C THR A 80 -5.51 8.08 0.87
N ALA A 81 -5.81 7.51 -0.30
CA ALA A 81 -5.17 7.88 -1.55
C ALA A 81 -5.21 9.39 -1.85
N ARG A 82 -6.30 10.07 -1.49
CA ARG A 82 -6.46 11.53 -1.68
C ARG A 82 -5.49 12.38 -0.85
N HIS A 83 -4.94 11.81 0.23
CA HIS A 83 -4.00 12.49 1.13
C HIS A 83 -2.54 12.25 0.73
N ILE A 84 -2.28 11.47 -0.32
CA ILE A 84 -0.91 11.24 -0.78
C ILE A 84 -0.49 12.39 -1.70
N THR A 85 0.57 13.09 -1.31
CA THR A 85 1.10 14.26 -2.02
C THR A 85 2.31 13.94 -2.88
N LYS A 86 3.10 12.92 -2.52
CA LYS A 86 4.33 12.57 -3.24
C LYS A 86 4.68 11.08 -3.08
N VAL A 87 5.21 10.48 -4.12
CA VAL A 87 5.82 9.14 -4.05
C VAL A 87 7.24 9.29 -3.50
N ARG A 88 7.52 8.68 -2.35
CA ARG A 88 8.85 8.66 -1.72
C ARG A 88 9.67 7.45 -2.12
N ALA A 89 9.02 6.31 -2.33
CA ALA A 89 9.69 5.07 -2.69
C ALA A 89 8.80 4.12 -3.47
N VAL A 90 9.42 3.21 -4.23
CA VAL A 90 8.82 1.94 -4.62
C VAL A 90 9.41 0.85 -3.72
N PHE A 91 8.67 -0.22 -3.45
CA PHE A 91 9.05 -1.21 -2.44
C PHE A 91 8.42 -2.57 -2.68
N ILE A 92 8.99 -3.59 -2.06
CA ILE A 92 8.46 -4.96 -2.07
C ILE A 92 8.32 -5.49 -0.65
N ASP A 93 7.36 -6.39 -0.46
CA ASP A 93 7.15 -7.18 0.76
C ASP A 93 7.41 -8.66 0.42
N LEU A 94 8.56 -9.16 0.85
CA LEU A 94 8.98 -10.54 0.66
C LEU A 94 8.45 -11.38 1.84
N ASP A 95 7.22 -11.87 1.70
CA ASP A 95 6.56 -12.79 2.64
C ASP A 95 6.45 -14.18 1.99
N GLY A 96 7.44 -15.02 2.24
CA GLY A 96 7.54 -16.36 1.65
C GLY A 96 8.52 -16.47 0.47
N THR A 97 8.97 -15.37 -0.09
CA THR A 97 10.02 -15.33 -1.12
C THR A 97 11.36 -14.98 -0.46
N PRO A 98 12.44 -15.74 -0.73
CA PRO A 98 13.75 -15.44 -0.18
C PRO A 98 14.27 -14.05 -0.59
N LEU A 99 15.04 -13.41 0.30
CA LEU A 99 15.77 -12.19 -0.05
C LEU A 99 16.77 -12.50 -1.18
N PRO A 100 16.76 -11.76 -2.30
CA PRO A 100 17.76 -11.93 -3.35
C PRO A 100 19.18 -11.74 -2.83
N THR A 101 20.09 -12.62 -3.23
CA THR A 101 21.52 -12.51 -2.88
C THR A 101 22.19 -11.31 -3.55
N LYS A 102 21.66 -10.87 -4.69
CA LYS A 102 22.11 -9.70 -5.45
C LYS A 102 20.91 -8.99 -6.08
N PHE A 103 20.90 -7.66 -6.00
CA PHE A 103 19.93 -6.81 -6.67
C PHE A 103 20.58 -6.18 -7.92
N GLU A 104 19.83 -6.10 -9.03
CA GLU A 104 20.27 -5.39 -10.24
C GLU A 104 20.39 -3.88 -9.98
N LEU A 105 19.51 -3.36 -9.13
CA LEU A 105 19.57 -2.02 -8.57
C LEU A 105 19.47 -2.13 -7.05
N GLN A 106 20.49 -1.65 -6.34
CA GLN A 106 20.57 -1.80 -4.89
C GLN A 106 19.41 -1.05 -4.20
N PRO A 107 18.62 -1.71 -3.33
CA PRO A 107 17.66 -0.99 -2.49
C PRO A 107 18.36 -0.02 -1.56
N HIS A 108 17.76 1.14 -1.31
CA HIS A 108 18.28 2.08 -0.31
C HIS A 108 18.13 1.53 1.11
N LEU A 109 17.11 0.71 1.33
CA LEU A 109 16.83 0.17 2.65
C LEU A 109 16.28 -1.25 2.53
N ILE A 110 16.82 -2.15 3.34
CA ILE A 110 16.30 -3.49 3.53
C ILE A 110 16.01 -3.67 5.02
N VAL A 111 14.79 -4.08 5.34
CA VAL A 111 14.29 -4.27 6.69
C VAL A 111 13.83 -5.72 6.86
N ASN A 112 14.30 -6.37 7.91
CA ASN A 112 13.80 -7.67 8.32
C ASN A 112 12.65 -7.47 9.31
N THR A 113 11.44 -7.93 8.95
CA THR A 113 10.20 -7.69 9.71
C THR A 113 9.78 -8.86 10.58
N SER A 114 10.23 -10.05 10.24
CA SER A 114 10.10 -11.30 11.01
C SER A 114 11.04 -12.36 10.37
N PRO A 115 11.22 -13.54 10.95
CA PRO A 115 12.08 -14.56 10.37
C PRO A 115 11.77 -14.79 8.89
N ASN A 116 12.80 -14.62 8.03
CA ASN A 116 12.72 -14.79 6.56
C ASN A 116 11.71 -13.88 5.83
N LYS A 117 11.32 -12.73 6.43
CA LYS A 117 10.44 -11.75 5.80
C LYS A 117 11.12 -10.39 5.75
N TYR A 118 11.07 -9.76 4.58
CA TYR A 118 11.82 -8.54 4.32
C TYR A 118 11.00 -7.52 3.55
N HIS A 119 11.19 -6.25 3.90
CA HIS A 119 10.79 -5.12 3.07
C HIS A 119 12.03 -4.53 2.40
N CYS A 120 11.99 -4.29 1.09
CA CYS A 120 13.05 -3.61 0.37
C CYS A 120 12.50 -2.34 -0.27
N TYR A 121 13.23 -1.21 -0.12
CA TYR A 121 12.78 0.10 -0.57
C TYR A 121 13.78 0.74 -1.53
N TRP A 122 13.29 1.27 -2.64
CA TRP A 122 14.04 2.13 -3.56
C TRP A 122 13.43 3.52 -3.49
N LEU A 123 14.15 4.47 -2.89
CA LEU A 123 13.73 5.87 -2.85
C LEU A 123 13.69 6.44 -4.25
N VAL A 124 12.69 7.28 -4.55
CA VAL A 124 12.51 7.88 -5.86
C VAL A 124 12.38 9.40 -5.76
N SER A 125 12.90 10.11 -6.78
CA SER A 125 12.93 11.57 -6.81
C SER A 125 11.79 12.18 -7.63
N ASP A 126 11.32 11.49 -8.68
CA ASP A 126 10.47 12.04 -9.75
C ASP A 126 9.33 11.10 -10.18
N MET A 127 8.89 10.20 -9.31
CA MET A 127 7.80 9.26 -9.60
C MET A 127 6.44 9.96 -9.47
N PRO A 128 5.68 10.15 -10.57
CA PRO A 128 4.33 10.69 -10.51
C PRO A 128 3.37 9.73 -9.79
N LEU A 129 2.37 10.28 -9.10
CA LEU A 129 1.39 9.49 -8.35
C LEU A 129 0.66 8.47 -9.24
N GLU A 130 0.26 8.88 -10.43
CA GLU A 130 -0.43 8.04 -11.41
C GLU A 130 0.42 6.89 -11.97
N SER A 131 1.74 7.01 -11.87
CA SER A 131 2.68 5.95 -12.32
C SER A 131 2.93 4.90 -11.24
N PHE A 132 2.76 5.24 -9.97
CA PHE A 132 3.16 4.42 -8.83
C PHE A 132 2.63 2.99 -8.90
N THR A 133 1.31 2.83 -9.03
CA THR A 133 0.67 1.50 -9.01
C THR A 133 1.22 0.56 -10.09
N LEU A 134 1.49 1.09 -11.31
CA LEU A 134 2.05 0.29 -12.40
C LEU A 134 3.48 -0.18 -12.08
N TYR A 135 4.29 0.71 -11.50
CA TYR A 135 5.66 0.37 -11.11
C TYR A 135 5.68 -0.64 -9.95
N GLN A 136 4.80 -0.47 -8.96
CA GLN A 136 4.65 -1.41 -7.85
C GLN A 136 4.25 -2.80 -8.33
N GLN A 137 3.28 -2.91 -9.23
CA GLN A 137 2.87 -4.19 -9.82
C GLN A 137 4.00 -4.85 -10.61
N ALA A 138 4.73 -4.08 -11.42
CA ALA A 138 5.86 -4.61 -12.18
C ALA A 138 6.99 -5.10 -11.25
N LEU A 139 7.24 -4.36 -10.17
CA LEU A 139 8.23 -4.68 -9.16
C LEU A 139 7.83 -5.94 -8.38
N ALA A 140 6.59 -6.02 -7.93
CA ALA A 140 6.05 -7.19 -7.23
C ALA A 140 6.15 -8.46 -8.08
N LYS A 141 5.77 -8.38 -9.36
CA LYS A 141 5.90 -9.50 -10.31
C LYS A 141 7.36 -9.91 -10.50
N LYS A 142 8.28 -8.95 -10.69
CA LYS A 142 9.71 -9.22 -10.88
C LYS A 142 10.32 -9.99 -9.72
N TYR A 143 10.02 -9.58 -8.49
CA TYR A 143 10.58 -10.17 -7.28
C TYR A 143 9.69 -11.23 -6.63
N GLN A 144 8.59 -11.62 -7.27
CA GLN A 144 7.61 -12.58 -6.74
C GLN A 144 7.18 -12.23 -5.30
N SER A 145 6.98 -10.93 -5.05
CA SER A 145 6.55 -10.38 -3.76
C SER A 145 5.03 -10.25 -3.70
N ASP A 146 4.48 -9.82 -2.56
CA ASP A 146 3.03 -9.66 -2.40
C ASP A 146 2.46 -8.63 -3.40
N GLU A 147 1.70 -9.09 -4.39
CA GLU A 147 1.07 -8.26 -5.42
C GLU A 147 -0.04 -7.34 -4.88
N LYS A 148 -0.50 -7.56 -3.65
CA LYS A 148 -1.46 -6.67 -2.97
C LYS A 148 -0.81 -5.37 -2.50
N VAL A 149 0.53 -5.32 -2.47
CA VAL A 149 1.32 -4.15 -2.04
C VAL A 149 1.50 -3.21 -3.24
N LYS A 150 0.42 -2.53 -3.67
CA LYS A 150 0.40 -1.67 -4.87
C LYS A 150 -0.34 -0.35 -4.73
N ASP A 151 -0.95 -0.09 -3.60
CA ASP A 151 -1.75 1.11 -3.34
C ASP A 151 -0.89 2.27 -2.82
N LEU A 152 -1.19 3.49 -3.25
CA LEU A 152 -0.50 4.71 -2.84
C LEU A 152 -0.40 4.90 -1.33
N PRO A 153 -1.48 4.69 -0.53
CA PRO A 153 -1.46 4.89 0.91
C PRO A 153 -0.93 3.68 1.70
N ARG A 154 -0.13 2.83 1.04
CA ARG A 154 0.42 1.64 1.68
C ARG A 154 1.20 1.98 2.93
N ILE A 155 0.89 1.26 4.00
CA ILE A 155 1.65 1.31 5.24
C ILE A 155 2.58 0.13 5.36
N MET A 156 3.76 0.39 5.92
CA MET A 156 4.79 -0.61 6.16
C MET A 156 5.33 -0.50 7.60
N ARG A 157 5.82 -1.59 8.16
CA ARG A 157 6.38 -1.60 9.53
C ARG A 157 7.62 -0.75 9.63
N ILE A 158 7.74 -0.04 10.75
CA ILE A 158 8.90 0.79 11.06
C ILE A 158 9.97 -0.08 11.75
N ALA A 159 11.21 -0.02 11.27
CA ALA A 159 12.33 -0.62 11.97
C ALA A 159 12.53 0.05 13.34
N GLY A 160 12.97 -0.74 14.33
CA GLY A 160 13.14 -0.28 15.70
C GLY A 160 11.94 -0.53 16.62
N PHE A 161 10.82 -1.02 16.09
CA PHE A 161 9.67 -1.48 16.87
C PHE A 161 9.52 -3.00 16.78
N TRP A 162 8.69 -3.56 17.68
CA TRP A 162 8.43 -5.00 17.70
C TRP A 162 7.24 -5.37 16.82
N HIS A 163 7.39 -6.43 16.05
CA HIS A 163 6.31 -7.14 15.41
C HIS A 163 5.74 -8.14 16.40
N ASN A 164 4.54 -7.87 16.91
CA ASN A 164 3.97 -8.57 18.06
C ASN A 164 3.05 -9.76 17.69
N LYS A 165 2.95 -10.15 16.41
CA LYS A 165 2.22 -11.36 16.00
C LYS A 165 2.92 -12.60 16.57
N LYS A 166 2.15 -13.60 16.98
CA LYS A 166 2.65 -14.90 17.50
C LYS A 166 3.85 -14.72 18.46
N ASN A 167 5.08 -14.87 17.94
CA ASN A 167 6.31 -14.65 18.68
C ASN A 167 6.83 -13.24 18.39
N PRO A 168 6.96 -12.37 19.41
CA PRO A 168 7.47 -11.03 19.21
C PRO A 168 8.85 -11.04 18.53
N TYR A 169 9.00 -10.21 17.49
CA TYR A 169 10.22 -10.14 16.69
C TYR A 169 10.63 -8.68 16.50
N PRO A 170 11.90 -8.31 16.77
CA PRO A 170 12.35 -6.94 16.56
C PRO A 170 12.50 -6.66 15.05
N VAL A 171 11.80 -5.66 14.55
CA VAL A 171 11.94 -5.19 13.18
C VAL A 171 13.28 -4.45 13.06
N LYS A 172 14.17 -4.89 12.16
CA LYS A 172 15.56 -4.42 12.08
C LYS A 172 15.93 -3.94 10.69
N ILE A 173 16.72 -2.87 10.61
CA ILE A 173 17.46 -2.53 9.40
C ILE A 173 18.55 -3.60 9.17
N VAL A 174 18.54 -4.22 8.00
CA VAL A 174 19.55 -5.20 7.57
C VAL A 174 20.58 -4.54 6.67
N SER A 175 20.14 -3.63 5.81
CA SER A 175 21.01 -2.89 4.90
C SER A 175 20.51 -1.46 4.73
N LEU A 176 21.44 -0.52 4.75
CA LEU A 176 21.21 0.90 4.51
C LEU A 176 22.20 1.40 3.46
N HIS A 177 21.69 1.76 2.29
CA HIS A 177 22.49 2.30 1.18
C HIS A 177 22.17 3.80 1.01
N LYS A 178 23.11 4.65 1.41
CA LYS A 178 22.97 6.11 1.37
C LYS A 178 23.31 6.66 -0.02
N ALA A 179 22.57 6.24 -1.03
CA ALA A 179 22.64 6.83 -2.37
C ALA A 179 21.58 7.93 -2.54
N LYS A 180 21.71 8.73 -3.60
CA LYS A 180 20.64 9.63 -4.03
C LYS A 180 19.42 8.82 -4.46
N PRO A 181 18.18 9.34 -4.20
CA PRO A 181 16.97 8.70 -4.71
C PRO A 181 17.04 8.50 -6.24
N TYR A 182 16.61 7.35 -6.71
CA TYR A 182 16.61 7.02 -8.13
C TYR A 182 15.52 7.78 -8.88
N THR A 183 15.78 8.08 -10.13
CA THR A 183 14.73 8.57 -11.04
C THR A 183 13.78 7.43 -11.44
N LYS A 184 12.56 7.78 -11.84
CA LYS A 184 11.60 6.84 -12.43
C LYS A 184 12.22 6.04 -13.57
N ASN A 185 13.03 6.71 -14.42
CA ASN A 185 13.69 6.07 -15.54
C ASN A 185 14.76 5.06 -15.09
N GLU A 186 15.55 5.37 -14.07
CA GLU A 186 16.52 4.42 -13.50
C GLU A 186 15.82 3.19 -12.92
N ILE A 187 14.74 3.38 -12.16
CA ILE A 187 13.92 2.26 -11.66
C ILE A 187 13.46 1.37 -12.82
N LYS A 188 12.90 1.98 -13.89
CA LYS A 188 12.41 1.25 -15.05
C LYS A 188 13.52 0.47 -15.76
N THR A 189 14.61 1.17 -16.09
CA THR A 189 15.66 0.62 -16.98
C THR A 189 16.57 -0.36 -16.25
N LYS A 190 17.09 0.03 -15.07
CA LYS A 190 18.03 -0.80 -14.31
C LYS A 190 17.36 -2.05 -13.71
N LEU A 191 16.09 -1.98 -13.36
CA LEU A 191 15.32 -3.14 -12.92
C LEU A 191 14.64 -3.87 -14.09
N SER A 192 14.83 -3.43 -15.33
CA SER A 192 14.21 -4.04 -16.53
C SER A 192 12.70 -4.26 -16.34
N LEU A 193 12.01 -3.28 -15.71
CA LEU A 193 10.59 -3.41 -15.41
C LEU A 193 9.78 -3.39 -16.70
N GLN A 194 9.20 -4.51 -17.02
CA GLN A 194 8.19 -4.58 -18.08
C GLN A 194 6.90 -3.93 -17.54
N ARG A 195 6.28 -3.07 -18.36
CA ARG A 195 4.91 -2.66 -18.05
C ARG A 195 4.10 -3.94 -17.86
N PRO A 196 3.34 -4.07 -16.76
CA PRO A 196 2.31 -5.09 -16.74
C PRO A 196 1.57 -4.89 -18.05
N GLN A 197 1.55 -5.90 -18.88
CA GLN A 197 0.60 -5.87 -19.98
C GLN A 197 -0.72 -5.60 -19.29
N LYS A 198 -1.31 -4.40 -19.52
CA LYS A 198 -2.74 -4.33 -19.38
C LYS A 198 -3.16 -5.56 -20.15
N ASN A 199 -3.81 -6.51 -19.50
CA ASN A 199 -4.78 -7.28 -20.21
C ASN A 199 -5.68 -6.19 -20.77
N ILE A 200 -5.35 -5.70 -21.95
CA ILE A 200 -6.32 -5.13 -22.82
C ILE A 200 -7.21 -6.36 -22.99
N ILE A 201 -8.21 -6.46 -22.11
CA ILE A 201 -9.43 -7.09 -22.54
C ILE A 201 -9.67 -6.28 -23.81
N ASN A 202 -9.30 -6.86 -24.94
CA ASN A 202 -9.70 -6.37 -26.22
C ASN A 202 -11.21 -6.40 -26.11
N TYR A 203 -11.78 -5.31 -25.62
CA TYR A 203 -13.10 -4.93 -26.02
C TYR A 203 -12.92 -4.65 -27.52
N THR A 204 -12.80 -5.75 -28.33
CA THR A 204 -13.19 -5.67 -29.69
C THR A 204 -14.50 -4.93 -29.60
N ALA A 205 -14.57 -3.81 -30.31
CA ALA A 205 -15.83 -3.13 -30.61
C ALA A 205 -16.70 -4.06 -31.51
N GLY A 206 -16.72 -5.33 -31.15
CA GLY A 206 -17.81 -6.24 -31.43
C GLY A 206 -18.98 -5.56 -30.75
N LYS A 207 -19.92 -5.05 -31.56
CA LYS A 207 -21.25 -4.65 -31.15
C LYS A 207 -21.62 -5.53 -29.95
N SER A 208 -21.37 -5.01 -28.73
CA SER A 208 -21.97 -5.59 -27.55
C SER A 208 -23.44 -5.32 -27.76
N THR A 209 -24.09 -6.26 -28.46
CA THR A 209 -25.49 -6.47 -28.33
C THR A 209 -25.69 -6.95 -26.90
N TRP A 210 -25.74 -5.99 -25.98
CA TRP A 210 -26.53 -6.17 -24.78
C TRP A 210 -27.96 -6.30 -25.29
N THR A 211 -28.28 -7.49 -25.78
CA THR A 211 -29.64 -7.91 -26.06
C THR A 211 -30.23 -8.28 -24.71
N GLY A 212 -31.19 -7.49 -24.22
CA GLY A 212 -31.81 -7.51 -22.91
C GLY A 212 -32.52 -8.80 -22.51
N ASN A 213 -31.90 -9.96 -22.63
CA ASN A 213 -32.41 -11.26 -22.18
C ASN A 213 -31.54 -11.87 -21.05
N GLY A 214 -30.65 -11.12 -20.43
CA GLY A 214 -29.99 -11.50 -19.18
C GLY A 214 -30.61 -10.70 -18.03
N THR A 215 -30.79 -11.31 -16.88
CA THR A 215 -31.29 -10.65 -15.66
C THR A 215 -30.58 -9.33 -15.43
N TYR A 216 -31.31 -8.23 -15.65
CA TYR A 216 -30.84 -6.89 -15.37
C TYR A 216 -30.63 -6.79 -13.85
N GLY A 217 -29.41 -6.45 -13.42
CA GLY A 217 -29.02 -6.47 -12.01
C GLY A 217 -27.95 -7.54 -11.68
N ALA A 218 -27.60 -7.65 -10.42
CA ALA A 218 -26.59 -8.60 -9.92
C ALA A 218 -26.90 -9.05 -8.48
N SER A 219 -26.35 -10.23 -8.10
CA SER A 219 -26.36 -10.70 -6.72
C SER A 219 -25.31 -10.00 -5.85
N GLU A 220 -25.44 -10.14 -4.55
CA GLU A 220 -24.44 -9.65 -3.58
C GLU A 220 -23.06 -10.25 -3.89
N GLY A 221 -22.03 -9.41 -3.97
CA GLY A 221 -20.67 -9.80 -4.36
C GLY A 221 -20.30 -9.41 -5.80
N ASP A 222 -21.22 -9.49 -6.76
CA ASP A 222 -20.94 -9.18 -8.18
C ASP A 222 -21.39 -7.78 -8.61
N ARG A 223 -22.18 -7.10 -7.78
CA ARG A 223 -22.82 -5.81 -8.12
C ARG A 223 -21.83 -4.74 -8.54
N HIS A 224 -20.81 -4.54 -7.72
CA HIS A 224 -19.77 -3.53 -7.97
C HIS A 224 -19.05 -3.76 -9.30
N GLU A 225 -18.60 -4.97 -9.55
CA GLU A 225 -17.86 -5.29 -10.77
C GLU A 225 -18.72 -5.13 -12.02
N LYS A 226 -19.96 -5.57 -11.99
CA LYS A 226 -20.90 -5.45 -13.11
C LYS A 226 -21.28 -3.99 -13.37
N LEU A 227 -21.52 -3.18 -12.31
CA LEU A 227 -21.79 -1.75 -12.42
C LEU A 227 -20.61 -1.01 -13.07
N VAL A 228 -19.39 -1.22 -12.58
CA VAL A 228 -18.18 -0.60 -13.15
C VAL A 228 -18.00 -0.99 -14.61
N ARG A 229 -18.18 -2.26 -14.97
CA ARG A 229 -18.11 -2.71 -16.37
C ARG A 229 -19.14 -2.02 -17.26
N MET A 230 -20.37 -1.86 -16.78
CA MET A 230 -21.43 -1.17 -17.50
C MET A 230 -21.08 0.32 -17.70
N LEU A 231 -20.64 1.02 -16.67
CA LEU A 231 -20.25 2.44 -16.74
C LEU A 231 -19.08 2.66 -17.70
N VAL A 232 -18.06 1.79 -17.67
CA VAL A 232 -16.95 1.83 -18.63
C VAL A 232 -17.44 1.65 -20.07
N ALA A 233 -18.35 0.70 -20.30
CA ALA A 233 -18.91 0.46 -21.63
C ALA A 233 -19.73 1.66 -22.13
N ILE A 234 -20.52 2.29 -21.27
CA ILE A 234 -21.29 3.51 -21.56
C ILE A 234 -20.33 4.65 -21.94
N ARG A 235 -19.29 4.87 -21.15
CA ARG A 235 -18.28 5.91 -21.42
C ARG A 235 -17.53 5.68 -22.75
N LEU A 236 -17.19 4.45 -23.07
CA LEU A 236 -16.51 4.10 -24.31
C LEU A 236 -17.40 4.32 -25.55
N ARG A 237 -18.73 4.32 -25.40
CA ARG A 237 -19.69 4.66 -26.46
C ARG A 237 -19.87 6.17 -26.63
N GLY A 238 -19.26 6.99 -25.76
CA GLY A 238 -19.39 8.44 -25.80
C GLY A 238 -20.74 8.97 -25.27
N GLU A 239 -21.47 8.14 -24.52
CA GLU A 239 -22.73 8.53 -23.90
C GLU A 239 -22.55 9.61 -22.81
N SER A 240 -23.61 10.38 -22.55
CA SER A 240 -23.57 11.46 -21.58
C SER A 240 -23.52 10.94 -20.13
N TYR A 241 -23.04 11.80 -19.23
CA TYR A 241 -23.05 11.51 -17.78
C TYR A 241 -24.48 11.23 -17.27
N GLU A 242 -25.48 11.99 -17.73
CA GLU A 242 -26.87 11.80 -17.31
C GLU A 242 -27.42 10.45 -17.76
N TYR A 243 -27.04 9.98 -18.97
CA TYR A 243 -27.38 8.65 -19.44
C TYR A 243 -26.71 7.58 -18.56
N ALA A 244 -25.41 7.73 -18.27
CA ALA A 244 -24.69 6.81 -17.42
C ALA A 244 -25.29 6.72 -16.00
N LYS A 245 -25.66 7.85 -15.43
CA LYS A 245 -26.32 7.94 -14.13
C LYS A 245 -27.66 7.22 -14.11
N GLN A 246 -28.50 7.45 -15.11
CA GLN A 246 -29.81 6.80 -15.23
C GLN A 246 -29.68 5.27 -15.31
N GLU A 247 -28.79 4.77 -16.17
CA GLU A 247 -28.51 3.33 -16.31
C GLU A 247 -27.97 2.72 -15.02
N ALA A 248 -27.07 3.44 -14.31
CA ALA A 248 -26.50 2.98 -13.05
C ALA A 248 -27.56 2.84 -11.95
N LEU A 249 -28.45 3.80 -11.82
CA LEU A 249 -29.55 3.77 -10.84
C LEU A 249 -30.57 2.64 -11.17
N GLN A 250 -30.87 2.48 -12.45
CA GLN A 250 -31.75 1.40 -12.90
C GLN A 250 -31.13 0.01 -12.63
N PHE A 251 -29.84 -0.17 -12.90
CA PHE A 251 -29.11 -1.38 -12.58
C PHE A 251 -29.13 -1.65 -11.08
N ALA A 252 -28.85 -0.64 -10.25
CA ALA A 252 -28.83 -0.77 -8.79
C ALA A 252 -30.16 -1.22 -8.20
N SER A 253 -31.26 -0.66 -8.71
CA SER A 253 -32.62 -1.05 -8.28
C SER A 253 -32.99 -2.50 -8.64
N ALA A 254 -32.40 -3.03 -9.71
CA ALA A 254 -32.60 -4.40 -10.18
C ALA A 254 -31.66 -5.44 -9.52
N CYS A 255 -30.71 -5.01 -8.68
CA CYS A 255 -29.86 -5.90 -7.91
C CYS A 255 -30.63 -6.60 -6.78
N SER A 256 -30.15 -7.78 -6.37
CA SER A 256 -30.74 -8.53 -5.26
C SER A 256 -29.67 -8.80 -4.16
N PRO A 257 -29.80 -8.15 -2.98
CA PRO A 257 -30.70 -7.02 -2.65
C PRO A 257 -30.33 -5.76 -3.44
N PRO A 258 -31.23 -4.76 -3.56
CA PRO A 258 -30.92 -3.49 -4.26
C PRO A 258 -29.70 -2.78 -3.68
N GLU A 259 -28.88 -2.16 -4.52
CA GLU A 259 -27.72 -1.38 -4.11
C GLU A 259 -28.17 0.03 -3.70
N ARG A 260 -27.49 0.63 -2.71
CA ARG A 260 -27.84 1.97 -2.24
C ARG A 260 -27.44 3.03 -3.27
N GLU A 261 -28.31 4.01 -3.48
CA GLU A 261 -28.04 5.12 -4.39
C GLU A 261 -26.72 5.83 -4.10
N SER A 262 -26.38 6.03 -2.81
CA SER A 262 -25.11 6.64 -2.39
C SER A 262 -23.87 5.85 -2.83
N GLU A 263 -23.96 4.53 -2.91
CA GLU A 263 -22.85 3.66 -3.37
C GLU A 263 -22.70 3.75 -4.89
N VAL A 264 -23.83 3.84 -5.61
CA VAL A 264 -23.86 4.04 -7.07
C VAL A 264 -23.26 5.38 -7.46
N MET A 265 -23.66 6.46 -6.77
CA MET A 265 -23.16 7.83 -7.03
C MET A 265 -21.66 7.99 -6.76
N PHE A 266 -21.09 7.14 -5.91
CA PHE A 266 -19.64 7.14 -5.66
C PHE A 266 -18.84 6.56 -6.84
N GLN A 267 -19.47 5.81 -7.73
CA GLN A 267 -18.82 5.12 -8.86
C GLN A 267 -18.98 5.85 -10.20
N LEU A 268 -19.86 6.82 -10.28
CA LEU A 268 -20.09 7.69 -11.43
C LEU A 268 -19.05 8.82 -11.50
#